data_472b2e8b7e5139db5291975c9989214a
#
_entry.id   472b2e8b7e5139db5291975c9989214a
#
_cell.length_a   1.000
_cell.length_b   1.000
_cell.length_c   1.000
_cell.angle_alpha   90.00
_cell.angle_beta   90.00
_cell.angle_gamma   90.00
#
_symmetry.space_group_name_H-M   'P 1'
#
loop_
_entity.id
_entity.type
_entity.pdbx_description
1 polymer ?
#
loop_
_entity_poly.entity_id
_entity_poly.type
_entity_poly.pdbx_seq_one_letter_code
_entity_poly.pdbx_strand_id
1 'polypeptide(L)'
;MKDTPRLKVVVAICVLLLVALPGLAQDLRRIVPEETDEILANPHMGWQTFHRTKDQDQNLPPWIPSTVHYARWGWGQLEPAPGQLATDFLDRVLEETKRAGQTLAFRVMCCSSTPKQPYHPAWLKEVGGKIRNTRYGTGPELEVPDLDDPLVLNRHLDFIRRLGERYDGHPVLDHIDLGSVGWWGEWHMSQSSDVPMPSLETRRRIVDAYLSAFRKTPVLMLIGGEQMLTYSVARGAGWRADCLGDMGGFSPRWNHMRFYYVQALAKAKAVDTWRQAPVAWETCWDMRKWVSEGWSLRYIFNYALALHGSYINNKSAPLPEGPEVEAELRRFLRRLGYRFVLRELLHRSAVFAGGEMTITSVWQNVGSAPCYRPYRLAYKLQGPGGQLVLPSTADIRTWMPGSVDIFHPKFLEDPPELPPGKPVRIVDKLQIPSHLAPGEYTLAVGIVRAEDNVPVIRLAIKGQAEDGWYPISSVRIAGASK
;
A
#
# COMPACT_ATOMS: atom_id res chain seq x y z
N MET A 1 8.06 77.34 46.07
CA MET A 1 9.22 77.07 45.25
C MET A 1 9.91 75.89 45.92
N LYS A 2 9.76 74.67 45.43
CA LYS A 2 10.41 73.49 45.99
C LYS A 2 11.15 72.79 44.84
N ASP A 3 12.48 72.73 44.97
CA ASP A 3 13.40 72.09 44.08
C ASP A 3 13.21 70.55 44.13
N THR A 4 13.10 69.93 43.00
CA THR A 4 13.08 68.47 42.83
C THR A 4 14.47 68.02 42.33
N PRO A 5 15.15 67.06 42.97
CA PRO A 5 16.46 66.59 42.52
C PRO A 5 16.31 65.59 41.32
N ARG A 6 17.09 65.84 40.26
CA ARG A 6 17.24 65.00 39.12
C ARG A 6 18.10 63.75 39.46
N LEU A 7 17.51 62.57 39.42
CA LEU A 7 18.19 61.30 39.57
C LEU A 7 18.95 60.96 38.26
N LYS A 8 20.28 60.94 38.32
CA LYS A 8 21.15 60.50 37.21
C LYS A 8 21.18 58.95 37.21
N VAL A 9 20.56 58.32 36.21
CA VAL A 9 20.68 56.88 35.96
C VAL A 9 21.98 56.64 35.19
N VAL A 10 22.94 56.00 35.86
CA VAL A 10 24.17 55.48 35.24
C VAL A 10 23.86 54.13 34.64
N VAL A 11 23.78 54.03 33.31
CA VAL A 11 23.66 52.79 32.61
C VAL A 11 25.05 52.17 32.50
N ALA A 12 25.33 51.14 33.29
CA ALA A 12 26.54 50.34 33.17
C ALA A 12 26.35 49.37 31.99
N ILE A 13 27.03 49.63 30.88
CA ILE A 13 27.10 48.68 29.73
C ILE A 13 28.10 47.57 30.11
N CYS A 14 27.60 46.43 30.54
CA CYS A 14 28.37 45.21 30.63
C CYS A 14 28.68 44.70 29.22
N VAL A 15 29.86 44.97 28.71
CA VAL A 15 30.41 44.33 27.51
C VAL A 15 30.78 42.90 27.90
N LEU A 16 29.91 41.93 27.63
CA LEU A 16 30.25 40.51 27.66
C LEU A 16 31.19 40.23 26.48
N LEU A 17 32.47 40.13 26.77
CA LEU A 17 33.47 39.52 25.88
C LEU A 17 33.13 38.06 25.72
N LEU A 18 32.39 37.72 24.66
CA LEU A 18 32.26 36.37 24.15
C LEU A 18 33.65 35.98 23.59
N VAL A 19 34.41 35.25 24.41
CA VAL A 19 35.59 34.53 23.93
C VAL A 19 35.07 33.47 22.93
N ALA A 20 35.18 33.80 21.64
CA ALA A 20 34.94 32.84 20.57
C ALA A 20 36.03 31.78 20.66
N LEU A 21 35.71 30.63 21.26
CA LEU A 21 36.49 29.40 21.03
C LEU A 21 36.62 29.23 19.51
N PRO A 22 37.77 28.75 18.98
CA PRO A 22 37.93 28.46 17.56
C PRO A 22 36.98 27.30 17.21
N GLY A 23 35.72 27.65 16.99
CA GLY A 23 34.74 26.73 16.49
C GLY A 23 35.00 26.48 15.01
N LEU A 24 34.97 25.21 14.59
CA LEU A 24 34.85 24.86 13.18
C LEU A 24 33.82 25.80 12.53
N ALA A 25 34.22 26.48 11.45
CA ALA A 25 33.27 27.20 10.61
C ALA A 25 32.26 26.15 10.08
N GLN A 26 31.07 26.15 10.67
CA GLN A 26 30.01 25.17 10.37
C GLN A 26 28.95 25.88 9.53
N ASP A 27 29.21 25.94 8.24
CA ASP A 27 28.19 26.46 7.32
C ASP A 27 27.01 25.49 7.23
N LEU A 28 25.81 26.05 7.28
CA LEU A 28 24.59 25.30 7.06
C LEU A 28 24.46 24.97 5.57
N ARG A 29 24.46 23.67 5.24
CA ARG A 29 24.20 23.19 3.88
C ARG A 29 22.72 22.96 3.67
N ARG A 30 22.19 23.51 2.58
CA ARG A 30 20.82 23.32 2.12
C ARG A 30 20.83 22.57 0.81
N ILE A 31 20.15 21.41 0.78
CA ILE A 31 20.06 20.54 -0.39
C ILE A 31 18.59 20.47 -0.81
N VAL A 32 18.33 20.64 -2.10
CA VAL A 32 17.01 20.46 -2.74
C VAL A 32 17.21 19.44 -3.86
N PRO A 33 16.91 18.15 -3.61
CA PRO A 33 17.05 17.12 -4.62
C PRO A 33 16.11 17.35 -5.81
N GLU A 34 16.54 16.95 -7.00
CA GLU A 34 15.71 16.96 -8.19
C GLU A 34 14.70 15.82 -8.16
N GLU A 35 13.40 16.12 -8.36
CA GLU A 35 12.35 15.11 -8.45
C GLU A 35 12.46 14.31 -9.75
N THR A 36 12.14 12.99 -9.71
CA THR A 36 12.08 12.12 -10.87
C THR A 36 10.65 11.86 -11.31
N ASP A 37 10.46 11.70 -12.62
CA ASP A 37 9.18 11.32 -13.23
C ASP A 37 9.01 9.82 -13.45
N GLU A 38 9.95 9.00 -12.98
CA GLU A 38 9.86 7.55 -13.10
C GLU A 38 8.65 6.95 -12.37
N ILE A 39 8.11 5.88 -12.91
CA ILE A 39 7.18 5.00 -12.19
C ILE A 39 8.02 4.12 -11.25
N LEU A 40 7.84 4.28 -9.95
CA LEU A 40 8.71 3.63 -8.97
C LEU A 40 8.24 2.20 -8.66
N ALA A 41 9.15 1.23 -8.74
CA ALA A 41 8.94 -0.15 -8.33
C ALA A 41 9.05 -0.27 -6.80
N ASN A 42 8.07 0.26 -6.07
CA ASN A 42 8.04 0.19 -4.62
C ASN A 42 7.22 -1.01 -4.11
N PRO A 43 7.61 -1.63 -2.99
CA PRO A 43 6.88 -2.78 -2.46
C PRO A 43 5.48 -2.40 -1.96
N HIS A 44 4.57 -3.35 -1.97
CA HIS A 44 3.22 -3.22 -1.42
C HIS A 44 2.37 -2.11 -2.04
N MET A 45 2.52 -1.87 -3.33
CA MET A 45 1.72 -0.88 -4.09
C MET A 45 1.79 -1.08 -5.60
N GLY A 46 0.98 -0.33 -6.33
CA GLY A 46 1.09 -0.21 -7.79
C GLY A 46 0.38 -1.30 -8.57
N TRP A 47 0.96 -1.69 -9.68
CA TRP A 47 0.38 -2.68 -10.59
C TRP A 47 0.51 -4.09 -10.04
N GLN A 48 -0.58 -4.84 -10.01
CA GLN A 48 -0.60 -6.26 -9.69
C GLN A 48 -0.70 -7.10 -10.96
N THR A 49 0.16 -8.11 -11.11
CA THR A 49 -0.06 -9.19 -12.08
C THR A 49 -1.13 -10.15 -11.57
N PHE A 50 -1.74 -10.93 -12.46
CA PHE A 50 -2.90 -11.76 -12.12
C PHE A 50 -2.67 -13.23 -12.48
N HIS A 51 -2.70 -14.13 -11.49
CA HIS A 51 -2.45 -15.56 -11.58
C HIS A 51 -1.07 -15.97 -12.10
N ARG A 52 -0.15 -15.05 -12.26
CA ARG A 52 1.22 -15.26 -12.75
C ARG A 52 2.15 -14.18 -12.21
N THR A 53 3.42 -14.50 -12.10
CA THR A 53 4.44 -13.50 -11.75
C THR A 53 4.68 -12.54 -12.92
N LYS A 54 5.35 -11.42 -12.67
CA LYS A 54 5.68 -10.44 -13.73
C LYS A 54 6.53 -11.05 -14.85
N ASP A 55 7.40 -12.01 -14.52
CA ASP A 55 8.28 -12.67 -15.49
C ASP A 55 7.52 -13.67 -16.39
N GLN A 56 6.34 -14.08 -15.97
CA GLN A 56 5.42 -14.94 -16.70
C GLN A 56 4.31 -14.17 -17.44
N ASP A 57 4.15 -12.86 -17.15
CA ASP A 57 3.08 -12.04 -17.72
C ASP A 57 3.50 -11.39 -19.03
N GLN A 58 3.21 -12.08 -20.13
CA GLN A 58 3.53 -11.60 -21.48
C GLN A 58 2.78 -10.32 -21.88
N ASN A 59 1.72 -9.97 -21.17
CA ASN A 59 0.92 -8.76 -21.42
C ASN A 59 1.37 -7.56 -20.59
N LEU A 60 2.37 -7.74 -19.70
CA LEU A 60 2.91 -6.67 -18.88
C LEU A 60 3.99 -5.91 -19.67
N PRO A 61 3.76 -4.64 -20.06
CA PRO A 61 4.79 -3.87 -20.73
C PRO A 61 6.02 -3.65 -19.83
N PRO A 62 7.23 -3.64 -20.39
CA PRO A 62 8.47 -3.49 -19.61
C PRO A 62 8.55 -2.19 -18.80
N TRP A 63 7.81 -1.17 -19.19
CA TRP A 63 7.80 0.13 -18.50
C TRP A 63 6.83 0.18 -17.30
N ILE A 64 6.01 -0.87 -17.07
CA ILE A 64 5.14 -0.99 -15.89
C ILE A 64 5.83 -1.86 -14.85
N PRO A 65 6.37 -1.28 -13.77
CA PRO A 65 6.87 -2.09 -12.68
C PRO A 65 5.72 -2.77 -11.93
N SER A 66 5.90 -4.03 -11.59
CA SER A 66 4.98 -4.78 -10.73
C SER A 66 5.74 -5.41 -9.58
N THR A 67 5.32 -5.09 -8.36
CA THR A 67 5.89 -5.62 -7.12
C THR A 67 4.92 -6.56 -6.39
N VAL A 68 3.72 -6.78 -6.95
CA VAL A 68 2.70 -7.64 -6.36
C VAL A 68 2.14 -8.60 -7.39
N HIS A 69 2.13 -9.88 -7.05
CA HIS A 69 1.44 -10.95 -7.74
C HIS A 69 0.11 -11.22 -7.02
N TYR A 70 -1.01 -11.11 -7.73
CA TYR A 70 -2.34 -11.39 -7.19
C TYR A 70 -2.92 -12.67 -7.79
N ALA A 71 -3.52 -13.53 -6.96
CA ALA A 71 -4.13 -14.77 -7.41
C ALA A 71 -5.45 -15.07 -6.70
N ARG A 72 -6.27 -15.94 -7.28
CA ARG A 72 -7.51 -16.46 -6.70
C ARG A 72 -7.53 -17.97 -6.81
N TRP A 73 -7.83 -18.65 -5.71
CA TRP A 73 -7.90 -20.10 -5.68
C TRP A 73 -9.17 -20.57 -5.00
N GLY A 74 -9.66 -21.72 -5.47
CA GLY A 74 -10.76 -22.42 -4.80
C GLY A 74 -10.34 -22.99 -3.44
N TRP A 75 -11.24 -23.00 -2.47
CA TRP A 75 -11.01 -23.67 -1.18
C TRP A 75 -10.57 -25.13 -1.41
N GLY A 76 -11.21 -25.87 -2.35
CA GLY A 76 -10.83 -27.25 -2.66
C GLY A 76 -9.41 -27.43 -3.23
N GLN A 77 -8.86 -26.42 -3.90
CA GLN A 77 -7.48 -26.43 -4.35
C GLN A 77 -6.50 -26.24 -3.18
N LEU A 78 -6.87 -25.45 -2.20
CA LEU A 78 -6.03 -25.14 -1.05
C LEU A 78 -6.17 -26.15 0.10
N GLU A 79 -7.25 -26.93 0.11
CA GLU A 79 -7.49 -28.03 1.05
C GLU A 79 -8.02 -29.27 0.32
N PRO A 80 -7.13 -30.02 -0.36
CA PRO A 80 -7.50 -31.18 -1.19
C PRO A 80 -8.02 -32.36 -0.37
N ALA A 81 -7.69 -32.47 0.91
CA ALA A 81 -8.22 -33.45 1.84
C ALA A 81 -8.55 -32.80 3.20
N PRO A 82 -9.47 -33.38 3.99
CA PRO A 82 -9.89 -32.79 5.25
C PRO A 82 -8.71 -32.51 6.20
N GLY A 83 -8.55 -31.26 6.57
CA GLY A 83 -7.48 -30.84 7.47
C GLY A 83 -6.08 -30.75 6.85
N GLN A 84 -5.93 -30.94 5.55
CA GLN A 84 -4.64 -30.91 4.85
C GLN A 84 -4.55 -29.70 3.91
N LEU A 85 -3.79 -28.70 4.31
CA LEU A 85 -3.47 -27.57 3.44
C LEU A 85 -2.55 -28.02 2.30
N ALA A 86 -2.75 -27.49 1.10
CA ALA A 86 -1.88 -27.67 -0.06
C ALA A 86 -0.58 -26.84 0.11
N THR A 87 0.20 -27.14 1.15
CA THR A 87 1.40 -26.38 1.53
C THR A 87 2.44 -26.37 0.42
N ASP A 88 2.70 -27.51 -0.23
CA ASP A 88 3.67 -27.61 -1.31
C ASP A 88 3.31 -26.69 -2.50
N PHE A 89 2.02 -26.53 -2.76
CA PHE A 89 1.53 -25.61 -3.78
C PHE A 89 1.77 -24.15 -3.37
N LEU A 90 1.32 -23.77 -2.17
CA LEU A 90 1.44 -22.39 -1.68
C LEU A 90 2.90 -21.96 -1.47
N ASP A 91 3.72 -22.83 -0.88
CA ASP A 91 5.13 -22.57 -0.64
C ASP A 91 5.89 -22.39 -1.96
N ARG A 92 5.57 -23.21 -3.00
CA ARG A 92 6.12 -23.04 -4.35
C ARG A 92 5.71 -21.70 -4.96
N VAL A 93 4.43 -21.31 -4.88
CA VAL A 93 3.97 -20.01 -5.40
C VAL A 93 4.66 -18.84 -4.69
N LEU A 94 4.83 -18.93 -3.38
CA LEU A 94 5.56 -17.90 -2.60
C LEU A 94 7.03 -17.79 -3.05
N GLU A 95 7.71 -18.91 -3.27
CA GLU A 95 9.09 -18.91 -3.75
C GLU A 95 9.23 -18.41 -5.19
N GLU A 96 8.30 -18.74 -6.08
CA GLU A 96 8.26 -18.19 -7.44
C GLU A 96 8.01 -16.67 -7.43
N THR A 97 7.08 -16.22 -6.60
CA THR A 97 6.76 -14.80 -6.42
C THR A 97 7.97 -14.02 -5.87
N LYS A 98 8.65 -14.59 -4.86
CA LYS A 98 9.88 -14.02 -4.28
C LYS A 98 11.00 -13.90 -5.32
N ARG A 99 11.23 -14.96 -6.12
CA ARG A 99 12.24 -14.95 -7.19
C ARG A 99 11.97 -13.88 -8.25
N ALA A 100 10.70 -13.61 -8.54
CA ALA A 100 10.30 -12.52 -9.41
C ALA A 100 10.44 -11.12 -8.75
N GLY A 101 10.83 -11.04 -7.49
CA GLY A 101 10.91 -9.76 -6.75
C GLY A 101 9.54 -9.16 -6.45
N GLN A 102 8.52 -10.02 -6.30
CA GLN A 102 7.15 -9.62 -5.96
C GLN A 102 6.74 -10.18 -4.60
N THR A 103 5.68 -9.62 -4.03
CA THR A 103 4.92 -10.18 -2.90
C THR A 103 3.60 -10.76 -3.41
N LEU A 104 3.07 -11.76 -2.72
CA LEU A 104 1.84 -12.47 -3.08
C LEU A 104 0.64 -11.86 -2.35
N ALA A 105 -0.39 -11.52 -3.09
CA ALA A 105 -1.72 -11.29 -2.56
C ALA A 105 -2.69 -12.34 -3.11
N PHE A 106 -3.65 -12.80 -2.32
CA PHE A 106 -4.59 -13.79 -2.84
C PHE A 106 -5.97 -13.77 -2.19
N ARG A 107 -6.91 -14.41 -2.87
CA ARG A 107 -8.30 -14.62 -2.46
C ARG A 107 -8.63 -16.12 -2.46
N VAL A 108 -9.33 -16.54 -1.40
CA VAL A 108 -9.98 -17.86 -1.38
C VAL A 108 -11.40 -17.72 -1.91
N MET A 109 -11.82 -18.61 -2.79
CA MET A 109 -13.18 -18.65 -3.34
C MET A 109 -13.85 -19.98 -3.01
N CYS A 110 -15.13 -19.93 -2.59
CA CYS A 110 -15.93 -21.15 -2.41
C CYS A 110 -16.81 -21.46 -3.61
N CYS A 111 -17.09 -20.47 -4.47
CA CYS A 111 -17.83 -20.67 -5.72
C CYS A 111 -17.42 -19.67 -6.80
N SER A 112 -17.76 -20.01 -8.04
CA SER A 112 -17.52 -19.19 -9.23
C SER A 112 -18.55 -19.54 -10.30
N SER A 113 -18.81 -18.64 -11.23
CA SER A 113 -19.66 -18.91 -12.39
C SER A 113 -18.97 -19.76 -13.47
N THR A 114 -17.69 -20.08 -13.30
CA THR A 114 -16.93 -20.88 -14.28
C THR A 114 -17.10 -22.37 -13.97
N PRO A 115 -17.61 -23.18 -14.92
CA PRO A 115 -18.00 -24.56 -14.65
C PRO A 115 -16.86 -25.57 -14.65
N LYS A 116 -15.59 -25.14 -14.72
CA LYS A 116 -14.45 -26.05 -14.95
C LYS A 116 -14.25 -27.10 -13.85
N GLN A 117 -14.56 -26.74 -12.59
CA GLN A 117 -14.56 -27.64 -11.42
C GLN A 117 -15.23 -26.94 -10.23
N PRO A 118 -15.74 -27.67 -9.23
CA PRO A 118 -16.18 -27.08 -7.99
C PRO A 118 -15.04 -26.31 -7.30
N TYR A 119 -15.32 -25.14 -6.77
CA TYR A 119 -14.35 -24.36 -5.99
C TYR A 119 -14.29 -24.77 -4.54
N HIS A 120 -15.30 -25.49 -4.05
CA HIS A 120 -15.31 -26.14 -2.74
C HIS A 120 -14.59 -27.49 -2.79
N PRO A 121 -14.08 -28.01 -1.65
CA PRO A 121 -13.46 -29.33 -1.60
C PRO A 121 -14.46 -30.45 -1.95
N ALA A 122 -14.05 -31.39 -2.79
CA ALA A 122 -14.89 -32.54 -3.17
C ALA A 122 -15.28 -33.40 -1.95
N TRP A 123 -14.35 -33.59 -1.01
CA TRP A 123 -14.55 -34.33 0.23
C TRP A 123 -15.65 -33.79 1.16
N LEU A 124 -16.10 -32.52 0.97
CA LEU A 124 -17.21 -31.99 1.77
C LEU A 124 -18.48 -32.85 1.67
N LYS A 125 -18.78 -33.36 0.48
CA LYS A 125 -19.93 -34.27 0.29
C LYS A 125 -19.74 -35.58 1.04
N GLU A 126 -18.52 -36.12 1.02
CA GLU A 126 -18.19 -37.40 1.66
C GLU A 126 -18.33 -37.35 3.19
N VAL A 127 -18.04 -36.20 3.78
CA VAL A 127 -18.21 -35.96 5.23
C VAL A 127 -19.62 -35.49 5.63
N GLY A 128 -20.56 -35.42 4.66
CA GLY A 128 -21.96 -35.03 4.91
C GLY A 128 -22.21 -33.51 4.85
N GLY A 129 -21.29 -32.74 4.31
CA GLY A 129 -21.49 -31.30 4.12
C GLY A 129 -22.52 -31.00 3.04
N LYS A 130 -23.39 -30.03 3.30
CA LYS A 130 -24.45 -29.65 2.39
C LYS A 130 -23.94 -28.83 1.21
N ILE A 131 -24.20 -29.35 0.02
CA ILE A 131 -23.89 -28.66 -1.26
C ILE A 131 -25.23 -28.34 -1.93
N ARG A 132 -25.33 -27.15 -2.51
CA ARG A 132 -26.50 -26.69 -3.26
C ARG A 132 -26.15 -26.58 -4.75
N ASN A 133 -27.16 -26.79 -5.59
CA ASN A 133 -27.08 -26.52 -7.01
C ASN A 133 -27.68 -25.15 -7.31
N THR A 134 -27.07 -24.38 -8.21
CA THR A 134 -27.53 -23.08 -8.66
C THR A 134 -27.02 -22.79 -10.05
N ARG A 135 -27.43 -21.65 -10.63
CA ARG A 135 -26.93 -21.14 -11.93
C ARG A 135 -26.58 -19.66 -11.76
N TYR A 136 -25.60 -19.23 -12.50
CA TYR A 136 -25.34 -17.81 -12.69
C TYR A 136 -26.04 -17.34 -13.98
N GLY A 137 -27.10 -16.56 -13.85
CA GLY A 137 -27.95 -16.16 -14.98
C GLY A 137 -28.54 -17.39 -15.71
N THR A 138 -28.34 -17.45 -17.01
CA THR A 138 -28.75 -18.58 -17.89
C THR A 138 -27.63 -19.62 -18.08
N GLY A 139 -26.56 -19.54 -17.30
CA GLY A 139 -25.42 -20.44 -17.41
C GLY A 139 -25.70 -21.89 -16.98
N PRO A 140 -24.70 -22.76 -17.03
CA PRO A 140 -24.82 -24.14 -16.60
C PRO A 140 -25.10 -24.25 -15.09
N GLU A 141 -25.52 -25.43 -14.68
CA GLU A 141 -25.66 -25.78 -13.27
C GLU A 141 -24.28 -25.85 -12.60
N LEU A 142 -24.20 -25.27 -11.38
CA LEU A 142 -22.99 -25.12 -10.60
C LEU A 142 -23.26 -25.60 -9.18
N GLU A 143 -22.28 -26.23 -8.57
CA GLU A 143 -22.30 -26.63 -7.18
C GLU A 143 -21.68 -25.56 -6.30
N VAL A 144 -22.36 -25.17 -5.22
CA VAL A 144 -21.88 -24.23 -4.23
C VAL A 144 -22.06 -24.79 -2.80
N PRO A 145 -21.10 -24.61 -1.89
CA PRO A 145 -21.25 -25.08 -0.53
C PRO A 145 -22.29 -24.24 0.22
N ASP A 146 -23.16 -24.88 0.98
CA ASP A 146 -24.09 -24.20 1.88
C ASP A 146 -23.32 -23.72 3.11
N LEU A 147 -22.84 -22.48 3.10
CA LEU A 147 -22.07 -21.91 4.22
C LEU A 147 -22.92 -21.73 5.50
N ASP A 148 -24.25 -21.82 5.42
CA ASP A 148 -25.12 -21.84 6.61
C ASP A 148 -25.26 -23.25 7.21
N ASP A 149 -24.80 -24.28 6.50
CA ASP A 149 -24.69 -25.61 7.08
C ASP A 149 -23.59 -25.63 8.16
N PRO A 150 -23.89 -26.03 9.43
CA PRO A 150 -22.93 -25.96 10.51
C PRO A 150 -21.64 -26.76 10.26
N LEU A 151 -21.74 -27.90 9.55
CA LEU A 151 -20.57 -28.72 9.22
C LEU A 151 -19.69 -28.00 8.22
N VAL A 152 -20.25 -27.53 7.11
CA VAL A 152 -19.54 -26.79 6.07
C VAL A 152 -18.87 -25.54 6.66
N LEU A 153 -19.61 -24.74 7.43
CA LEU A 153 -19.07 -23.54 8.07
C LEU A 153 -17.91 -23.86 9.00
N ASN A 154 -18.08 -24.84 9.91
CA ASN A 154 -17.00 -25.17 10.86
C ASN A 154 -15.73 -25.68 10.15
N ARG A 155 -15.86 -26.46 9.08
CA ARG A 155 -14.72 -26.91 8.26
C ARG A 155 -14.03 -25.72 7.59
N HIS A 156 -14.82 -24.77 7.07
CA HIS A 156 -14.25 -23.58 6.42
C HIS A 156 -13.55 -22.64 7.43
N LEU A 157 -14.13 -22.44 8.60
CA LEU A 157 -13.48 -21.64 9.65
C LEU A 157 -12.17 -22.26 10.13
N ASP A 158 -12.15 -23.61 10.29
CA ASP A 158 -10.92 -24.34 10.64
C ASP A 158 -9.85 -24.24 9.54
N PHE A 159 -10.25 -24.33 8.27
CA PHE A 159 -9.35 -24.09 7.14
C PHE A 159 -8.72 -22.69 7.19
N ILE A 160 -9.51 -21.63 7.39
CA ILE A 160 -9.02 -20.24 7.48
C ILE A 160 -8.03 -20.13 8.65
N ARG A 161 -8.34 -20.69 9.82
CA ARG A 161 -7.47 -20.69 10.99
C ARG A 161 -6.11 -21.31 10.67
N ARG A 162 -6.08 -22.52 10.10
CA ARG A 162 -4.85 -23.23 9.73
C ARG A 162 -4.04 -22.47 8.67
N LEU A 163 -4.72 -21.85 7.71
CA LEU A 163 -4.08 -21.02 6.69
C LEU A 163 -3.33 -19.83 7.35
N GLY A 164 -3.98 -19.16 8.31
CA GLY A 164 -3.34 -18.08 9.08
C GLY A 164 -2.20 -18.56 9.97
N GLU A 165 -2.37 -19.69 10.67
CA GLU A 165 -1.31 -20.29 11.50
C GLU A 165 -0.02 -20.55 10.72
N ARG A 166 -0.15 -20.91 9.45
CA ARG A 166 1.00 -21.19 8.58
C ARG A 166 1.59 -19.94 7.94
N TYR A 167 0.76 -18.97 7.51
CA TYR A 167 1.19 -17.93 6.58
C TYR A 167 1.06 -16.51 7.12
N ASP A 168 0.41 -16.24 8.28
CA ASP A 168 0.28 -14.88 8.79
C ASP A 168 1.64 -14.24 9.09
N GLY A 169 1.92 -13.13 8.45
CA GLY A 169 3.19 -12.41 8.57
C GLY A 169 4.34 -13.02 7.75
N HIS A 170 4.06 -13.94 6.85
CA HIS A 170 5.07 -14.43 5.91
C HIS A 170 5.64 -13.26 5.09
N PRO A 171 6.98 -13.09 4.97
CA PRO A 171 7.59 -11.88 4.39
C PRO A 171 7.24 -11.64 2.92
N VAL A 172 6.85 -12.69 2.20
CA VAL A 172 6.41 -12.60 0.79
C VAL A 172 4.90 -12.43 0.67
N LEU A 173 4.13 -12.56 1.77
CA LEU A 173 2.68 -12.37 1.74
C LEU A 173 2.33 -10.88 1.87
N ASP A 174 1.66 -10.35 0.87
CA ASP A 174 1.25 -8.94 0.79
C ASP A 174 -0.03 -8.66 1.58
N HIS A 175 -1.12 -9.20 1.11
CA HIS A 175 -2.44 -9.12 1.75
C HIS A 175 -3.32 -10.30 1.35
N ILE A 176 -4.40 -10.50 2.09
CA ILE A 176 -5.43 -11.51 1.82
C ILE A 176 -6.76 -10.78 1.60
N ASP A 177 -7.46 -11.13 0.52
CA ASP A 177 -8.84 -10.72 0.37
C ASP A 177 -9.75 -11.59 1.24
N LEU A 178 -10.68 -10.96 1.94
CA LEU A 178 -11.83 -11.60 2.59
C LEU A 178 -12.77 -12.14 1.51
N GLY A 179 -12.36 -13.23 0.87
CA GLY A 179 -13.12 -13.92 -0.15
C GLY A 179 -14.21 -14.82 0.47
N SER A 180 -14.25 -16.09 0.09
CA SER A 180 -15.11 -17.16 0.61
C SER A 180 -16.60 -17.01 0.31
N VAL A 181 -17.18 -15.83 0.36
CA VAL A 181 -18.63 -15.62 0.29
C VAL A 181 -19.04 -15.09 -1.08
N GLY A 182 -20.05 -15.70 -1.66
CA GLY A 182 -20.66 -15.27 -2.93
C GLY A 182 -19.83 -15.62 -4.16
N TRP A 183 -20.33 -15.22 -5.33
CA TRP A 183 -19.66 -15.42 -6.61
C TRP A 183 -18.24 -14.84 -6.56
N TRP A 184 -17.27 -15.61 -7.02
CA TRP A 184 -15.84 -15.23 -7.04
C TRP A 184 -15.28 -14.72 -5.69
N GLY A 185 -15.98 -14.97 -4.59
CA GLY A 185 -15.65 -14.39 -3.29
C GLY A 185 -15.91 -12.88 -3.21
N GLU A 186 -16.84 -12.35 -4.02
CA GLU A 186 -17.13 -10.90 -4.11
C GLU A 186 -18.34 -10.48 -3.28
N TRP A 187 -18.80 -11.31 -2.36
CA TRP A 187 -19.86 -11.01 -1.39
C TRP A 187 -21.22 -10.66 -2.02
N HIS A 188 -21.55 -11.28 -3.13
CA HIS A 188 -22.88 -11.20 -3.74
C HIS A 188 -23.27 -12.53 -4.37
N MET A 189 -24.60 -12.77 -4.42
CA MET A 189 -25.23 -13.89 -5.14
C MET A 189 -26.16 -13.35 -6.23
N SER A 190 -25.79 -12.20 -6.85
CA SER A 190 -26.55 -11.64 -7.95
C SER A 190 -26.71 -12.65 -9.09
N GLN A 191 -27.85 -12.67 -9.75
CA GLN A 191 -28.19 -13.60 -10.81
C GLN A 191 -28.20 -15.09 -10.41
N SER A 192 -28.08 -15.42 -9.10
CA SER A 192 -28.33 -16.78 -8.61
C SER A 192 -29.84 -17.03 -8.56
N SER A 193 -30.30 -18.17 -9.07
CA SER A 193 -31.71 -18.49 -9.08
C SER A 193 -32.22 -18.95 -7.71
N ASP A 194 -31.43 -19.74 -6.98
CA ASP A 194 -31.96 -20.55 -5.87
C ASP A 194 -31.12 -20.51 -4.59
N VAL A 195 -29.92 -19.92 -4.65
CA VAL A 195 -29.00 -19.84 -3.50
C VAL A 195 -28.86 -18.38 -3.07
N PRO A 196 -29.42 -18.00 -1.89
CA PRO A 196 -29.24 -16.67 -1.33
C PRO A 196 -27.84 -16.47 -0.76
N MET A 197 -27.51 -15.23 -0.39
CA MET A 197 -26.37 -14.96 0.48
C MET A 197 -26.49 -15.72 1.80
N PRO A 198 -25.37 -16.22 2.35
CA PRO A 198 -25.38 -16.80 3.69
C PRO A 198 -25.91 -15.82 4.73
N SER A 199 -26.42 -16.35 5.85
CA SER A 199 -26.96 -15.57 6.95
C SER A 199 -25.94 -14.51 7.45
N LEU A 200 -26.44 -13.46 8.07
CA LEU A 200 -25.59 -12.42 8.64
C LEU A 200 -24.63 -12.98 9.70
N GLU A 201 -25.09 -13.94 10.48
CA GLU A 201 -24.28 -14.62 11.51
C GLU A 201 -23.12 -15.39 10.87
N THR A 202 -23.40 -16.20 9.88
CA THR A 202 -22.38 -16.94 9.11
C THR A 202 -21.35 -16.01 8.48
N ARG A 203 -21.81 -14.95 7.82
CA ARG A 203 -20.93 -13.93 7.22
C ARG A 203 -20.03 -13.27 8.26
N ARG A 204 -20.56 -12.95 9.43
CA ARG A 204 -19.78 -12.37 10.54
C ARG A 204 -18.72 -13.34 11.04
N ARG A 205 -19.08 -14.61 11.28
CA ARG A 205 -18.12 -15.64 11.70
C ARG A 205 -16.98 -15.84 10.73
N ILE A 206 -17.24 -15.76 9.42
CA ILE A 206 -16.20 -15.85 8.39
C ILE A 206 -15.27 -14.63 8.46
N VAL A 207 -15.79 -13.41 8.58
CA VAL A 207 -14.98 -12.19 8.76
C VAL A 207 -14.09 -12.32 10.00
N ASP A 208 -14.67 -12.73 11.14
CA ASP A 208 -13.93 -12.88 12.40
C ASP A 208 -12.82 -13.93 12.29
N ALA A 209 -13.06 -15.02 11.54
CA ALA A 209 -12.04 -16.03 11.29
C ALA A 209 -10.83 -15.46 10.53
N TYR A 210 -11.06 -14.72 9.45
CA TYR A 210 -9.97 -14.08 8.71
C TYR A 210 -9.22 -13.05 9.56
N LEU A 211 -9.92 -12.16 10.25
CA LEU A 211 -9.29 -11.13 11.09
C LEU A 211 -8.53 -11.72 12.29
N SER A 212 -8.96 -12.88 12.78
CA SER A 212 -8.25 -13.59 13.86
C SER A 212 -7.05 -14.37 13.35
N ALA A 213 -7.14 -14.92 12.14
CA ALA A 213 -6.11 -15.74 11.53
C ALA A 213 -4.96 -14.89 10.95
N PHE A 214 -5.26 -13.70 10.42
CA PHE A 214 -4.29 -12.79 9.78
C PHE A 214 -4.20 -11.48 10.56
N ARG A 215 -3.30 -11.43 11.55
CA ARG A 215 -3.09 -10.27 12.42
C ARG A 215 -1.93 -9.38 11.98
N LYS A 216 -0.98 -9.94 11.24
CA LYS A 216 0.21 -9.26 10.71
C LYS A 216 0.06 -8.93 9.23
N THR A 217 -0.62 -9.78 8.50
CA THR A 217 -0.91 -9.63 7.07
C THR A 217 -2.18 -8.79 6.91
N PRO A 218 -2.17 -7.70 6.15
CA PRO A 218 -3.38 -6.92 5.87
C PRO A 218 -4.49 -7.77 5.25
N VAL A 219 -5.72 -7.49 5.63
CA VAL A 219 -6.91 -8.16 5.11
C VAL A 219 -7.77 -7.12 4.40
N LEU A 220 -8.27 -7.43 3.20
CA LEU A 220 -9.10 -6.53 2.40
C LEU A 220 -10.51 -7.10 2.24
N MET A 221 -11.51 -6.30 2.60
CA MET A 221 -12.92 -6.63 2.41
C MET A 221 -13.41 -6.16 1.05
N LEU A 222 -14.18 -6.98 0.37
CA LEU A 222 -14.84 -6.58 -0.88
C LEU A 222 -15.92 -5.51 -0.60
N ILE A 223 -15.95 -4.48 -1.44
CA ILE A 223 -16.90 -3.36 -1.28
C ILE A 223 -18.38 -3.81 -1.32
N GLY A 224 -18.64 -4.95 -2.00
CA GLY A 224 -19.95 -5.59 -2.04
C GLY A 224 -20.42 -6.21 -0.73
N GLY A 225 -19.58 -6.22 0.31
CA GLY A 225 -19.86 -6.85 1.59
C GLY A 225 -20.95 -6.20 2.44
N GLU A 226 -21.49 -5.05 2.04
CA GLU A 226 -22.57 -4.32 2.73
C GLU A 226 -22.30 -4.11 4.23
N GLN A 227 -23.11 -4.77 5.10
CA GLN A 227 -22.92 -4.70 6.56
C GLN A 227 -21.56 -5.27 6.99
N MET A 228 -21.00 -6.24 6.24
CA MET A 228 -19.70 -6.81 6.53
C MET A 228 -18.55 -5.88 6.13
N LEU A 229 -18.74 -5.00 5.15
CA LEU A 229 -17.79 -3.93 4.90
C LEU A 229 -17.67 -3.02 6.14
N THR A 230 -18.79 -2.52 6.66
CA THR A 230 -18.81 -1.74 7.91
C THR A 230 -18.14 -2.50 9.07
N TYR A 231 -18.46 -3.78 9.20
CA TYR A 231 -17.99 -4.62 10.29
C TYR A 231 -16.47 -4.85 10.24
N SER A 232 -15.93 -5.12 9.05
CA SER A 232 -14.51 -5.45 8.85
C SER A 232 -13.61 -4.22 8.90
N VAL A 233 -14.00 -3.10 8.26
CA VAL A 233 -13.20 -1.86 8.28
C VAL A 233 -13.10 -1.25 9.67
N ALA A 234 -14.17 -1.36 10.48
CA ALA A 234 -14.14 -0.96 11.89
C ALA A 234 -13.15 -1.80 12.74
N ARG A 235 -12.63 -2.92 12.20
CA ARG A 235 -11.66 -3.82 12.81
C ARG A 235 -10.30 -3.82 12.12
N GLY A 236 -10.05 -2.82 11.28
CA GLY A 236 -8.74 -2.60 10.64
C GLY A 236 -8.56 -3.23 9.26
N ALA A 237 -9.60 -3.84 8.67
CA ALA A 237 -9.51 -4.30 7.29
C ALA A 237 -9.46 -3.10 6.32
N GLY A 238 -8.69 -3.24 5.23
CA GLY A 238 -8.82 -2.40 4.06
C GLY A 238 -10.04 -2.80 3.22
N TRP A 239 -10.15 -2.23 2.03
CA TRP A 239 -11.23 -2.63 1.12
C TRP A 239 -10.74 -2.79 -0.32
N ARG A 240 -11.53 -3.53 -1.09
CA ARG A 240 -11.27 -3.83 -2.50
C ARG A 240 -12.55 -3.67 -3.33
N ALA A 241 -12.40 -3.18 -4.56
CA ALA A 241 -13.49 -3.11 -5.54
C ALA A 241 -13.04 -3.66 -6.90
N ASP A 242 -13.85 -4.54 -7.50
CA ASP A 242 -13.49 -5.34 -8.65
C ASP A 242 -14.19 -4.88 -9.96
N CYS A 243 -14.77 -3.68 -9.96
CA CYS A 243 -15.38 -3.08 -11.14
C CYS A 243 -14.96 -1.62 -11.38
N LEU A 244 -13.68 -1.31 -11.18
CA LEU A 244 -13.15 -0.01 -11.59
C LEU A 244 -13.36 0.18 -13.10
N GLY A 245 -13.79 1.37 -13.48
CA GLY A 245 -14.01 1.75 -14.88
C GLY A 245 -15.34 1.31 -15.47
N ASP A 246 -16.25 0.74 -14.67
CA ASP A 246 -17.63 0.57 -15.14
C ASP A 246 -18.36 1.91 -15.21
N MET A 247 -18.47 2.42 -16.42
CA MET A 247 -19.16 3.68 -16.76
C MET A 247 -20.51 3.45 -17.45
N GLY A 248 -21.05 2.22 -17.38
CA GLY A 248 -22.35 1.84 -17.96
C GLY A 248 -22.35 0.57 -18.79
N GLY A 249 -21.34 -0.30 -18.61
CA GLY A 249 -21.24 -1.55 -19.36
C GLY A 249 -22.26 -2.62 -18.97
N PHE A 250 -22.84 -2.55 -17.76
CA PHE A 250 -23.94 -3.43 -17.34
C PHE A 250 -25.31 -2.81 -17.63
N SER A 251 -25.41 -1.48 -17.59
CA SER A 251 -26.65 -0.76 -17.80
C SER A 251 -26.39 0.68 -18.21
N PRO A 252 -27.12 1.23 -19.19
CA PRO A 252 -26.97 2.63 -19.57
C PRO A 252 -27.48 3.62 -18.50
N ARG A 253 -28.22 3.11 -17.50
CA ARG A 253 -28.83 3.94 -16.45
C ARG A 253 -28.14 3.82 -15.10
N TRP A 254 -27.19 2.89 -14.94
CA TRP A 254 -26.53 2.63 -13.68
C TRP A 254 -25.10 2.13 -13.94
N ASN A 255 -24.16 2.59 -13.14
CA ASN A 255 -22.78 2.10 -13.14
C ASN A 255 -22.15 2.19 -11.75
N HIS A 256 -21.09 1.41 -11.53
CA HIS A 256 -20.41 1.34 -10.26
C HIS A 256 -19.77 2.67 -9.87
N MET A 257 -19.17 3.40 -10.81
CA MET A 257 -18.42 4.62 -10.54
C MET A 257 -19.31 5.75 -9.99
N ARG A 258 -20.49 5.95 -10.55
CA ARG A 258 -21.37 7.06 -10.17
C ARG A 258 -22.40 6.72 -9.10
N PHE A 259 -22.87 5.47 -9.07
CA PHE A 259 -24.04 5.11 -8.28
C PHE A 259 -23.76 4.10 -7.15
N TYR A 260 -22.52 3.62 -7.01
CA TYR A 260 -22.27 2.57 -6.03
C TYR A 260 -21.12 2.88 -5.08
N TYR A 261 -19.91 3.11 -5.54
CA TYR A 261 -18.71 3.09 -4.69
C TYR A 261 -18.71 4.15 -3.60
N VAL A 262 -18.92 5.41 -3.93
CA VAL A 262 -18.93 6.50 -2.94
C VAL A 262 -20.03 6.28 -1.91
N GLN A 263 -21.23 5.88 -2.37
CA GLN A 263 -22.36 5.60 -1.50
C GLN A 263 -22.12 4.39 -0.59
N ALA A 264 -21.51 3.31 -1.10
CA ALA A 264 -21.17 2.13 -0.31
C ALA A 264 -20.15 2.47 0.79
N LEU A 265 -19.10 3.25 0.44
CA LEU A 265 -18.09 3.71 1.39
C LEU A 265 -18.68 4.65 2.45
N ALA A 266 -19.56 5.56 2.05
CA ALA A 266 -20.25 6.45 2.98
C ALA A 266 -21.13 5.67 3.97
N LYS A 267 -21.97 4.75 3.46
CA LYS A 267 -22.84 3.89 4.26
C LYS A 267 -22.04 3.02 5.24
N ALA A 268 -20.90 2.52 4.80
CA ALA A 268 -20.02 1.68 5.61
C ALA A 268 -19.14 2.48 6.57
N LYS A 269 -19.12 3.81 6.53
CA LYS A 269 -18.16 4.67 7.24
C LYS A 269 -16.70 4.32 6.88
N ALA A 270 -16.47 3.91 5.65
CA ALA A 270 -15.19 3.38 5.16
C ALA A 270 -14.36 4.42 4.37
N VAL A 271 -14.82 5.66 4.28
CA VAL A 271 -14.19 6.71 3.46
C VAL A 271 -12.75 6.97 3.86
N ASP A 272 -12.45 6.95 5.16
CA ASP A 272 -11.12 7.21 5.71
C ASP A 272 -10.31 5.93 6.01
N THR A 273 -10.79 4.76 5.64
CA THR A 273 -10.12 3.46 5.86
C THR A 273 -8.71 3.44 5.28
N TRP A 274 -8.49 4.10 4.14
CA TRP A 274 -7.20 4.23 3.48
C TRP A 274 -6.08 4.83 4.35
N ARG A 275 -6.43 5.54 5.43
CA ARG A 275 -5.42 6.08 6.36
C ARG A 275 -4.70 4.99 7.17
N GLN A 276 -5.31 3.82 7.30
CA GLN A 276 -4.86 2.73 8.16
C GLN A 276 -4.64 1.41 7.40
N ALA A 277 -5.33 1.19 6.29
CA ALA A 277 -5.30 -0.06 5.55
C ALA A 277 -5.43 0.17 4.03
N PRO A 278 -4.87 -0.73 3.21
CA PRO A 278 -4.81 -0.53 1.76
C PRO A 278 -6.16 -0.57 1.06
N VAL A 279 -6.20 0.11 -0.09
CA VAL A 279 -7.30 0.09 -1.05
C VAL A 279 -6.82 -0.59 -2.32
N ALA A 280 -7.54 -1.61 -2.81
CA ALA A 280 -7.20 -2.32 -4.04
C ALA A 280 -8.28 -2.18 -5.10
N TRP A 281 -7.85 -1.95 -6.32
CA TRP A 281 -8.71 -1.87 -7.49
C TRP A 281 -8.47 -3.04 -8.43
N GLU A 282 -9.55 -3.55 -9.01
CA GLU A 282 -9.52 -4.42 -10.17
C GLU A 282 -10.43 -3.85 -11.24
N THR A 283 -10.03 -3.96 -12.50
CA THR A 283 -10.85 -3.48 -13.62
C THR A 283 -12.10 -4.32 -13.80
N CYS A 284 -13.24 -3.67 -14.04
CA CYS A 284 -14.38 -4.33 -14.64
C CYS A 284 -14.03 -4.66 -16.10
N TRP A 285 -14.19 -5.90 -16.54
CA TRP A 285 -13.61 -6.38 -17.80
C TRP A 285 -12.09 -6.15 -17.84
N ASP A 286 -11.56 -5.55 -18.92
CA ASP A 286 -10.20 -5.02 -19.00
C ASP A 286 -10.21 -3.60 -19.60
N MET A 287 -9.07 -2.92 -19.56
CA MET A 287 -8.97 -1.51 -19.99
C MET A 287 -9.24 -1.30 -21.47
N ARG A 288 -9.12 -2.34 -22.33
CA ARG A 288 -9.47 -2.22 -23.77
C ARG A 288 -10.94 -1.88 -23.97
N LYS A 289 -11.83 -2.43 -23.10
CA LYS A 289 -13.25 -2.08 -23.12
C LYS A 289 -13.45 -0.60 -22.81
N TRP A 290 -12.74 -0.03 -21.86
CA TRP A 290 -12.89 1.39 -21.54
C TRP A 290 -12.64 2.29 -22.76
N VAL A 291 -11.57 1.97 -23.51
CA VAL A 291 -11.20 2.72 -24.71
C VAL A 291 -12.20 2.48 -25.84
N SER A 292 -12.63 1.24 -26.08
CA SER A 292 -13.62 0.92 -27.12
C SER A 292 -15.00 1.53 -26.89
N GLU A 293 -15.37 1.75 -25.62
CA GLU A 293 -16.61 2.44 -25.24
C GLU A 293 -16.47 3.97 -25.17
N GLY A 294 -15.28 4.50 -25.42
CA GLY A 294 -15.02 5.94 -25.32
C GLY A 294 -15.05 6.49 -23.88
N TRP A 295 -14.87 5.67 -22.87
CA TRP A 295 -14.86 6.11 -21.48
C TRP A 295 -13.55 6.83 -21.13
N SER A 296 -13.65 7.93 -20.39
CA SER A 296 -12.50 8.76 -20.06
C SER A 296 -11.56 8.05 -19.09
N LEU A 297 -10.35 7.70 -19.57
CA LEU A 297 -9.29 7.15 -18.72
C LEU A 297 -8.92 8.14 -17.61
N ARG A 298 -8.86 9.44 -17.92
CA ARG A 298 -8.56 10.48 -16.92
C ARG A 298 -9.58 10.49 -15.79
N TYR A 299 -10.86 10.41 -16.12
CA TYR A 299 -11.93 10.28 -15.12
C TYR A 299 -11.71 9.06 -14.22
N ILE A 300 -11.53 7.89 -14.83
CA ILE A 300 -11.41 6.61 -14.11
C ILE A 300 -10.15 6.63 -13.18
N PHE A 301 -9.04 7.12 -13.69
CA PHE A 301 -7.80 7.17 -12.93
C PHE A 301 -7.82 8.23 -11.82
N ASN A 302 -8.36 9.43 -12.09
CA ASN A 302 -8.53 10.43 -11.04
C ASN A 302 -9.44 9.94 -9.92
N TYR A 303 -10.53 9.26 -10.28
CA TYR A 303 -11.43 8.64 -9.31
C TYR A 303 -10.71 7.60 -8.43
N ALA A 304 -9.94 6.71 -9.04
CA ALA A 304 -9.19 5.69 -8.31
C ALA A 304 -8.13 6.30 -7.37
N LEU A 305 -7.42 7.36 -7.80
CA LEU A 305 -6.47 8.09 -6.98
C LEU A 305 -7.14 8.87 -5.85
N ALA A 306 -8.27 9.52 -6.13
CA ALA A 306 -9.04 10.29 -5.15
C ALA A 306 -9.63 9.41 -4.03
N LEU A 307 -9.92 8.15 -4.32
CA LEU A 307 -10.30 7.12 -3.35
C LEU A 307 -9.09 6.37 -2.77
N HIS A 308 -7.88 6.92 -2.93
CA HIS A 308 -6.65 6.47 -2.29
C HIS A 308 -6.22 5.04 -2.65
N GLY A 309 -6.35 4.65 -3.92
CA GLY A 309 -5.89 3.35 -4.41
C GLY A 309 -4.42 3.09 -4.08
N SER A 310 -4.14 1.92 -3.53
CA SER A 310 -2.78 1.40 -3.34
C SER A 310 -2.39 0.46 -4.47
N TYR A 311 -3.34 -0.29 -5.01
CA TYR A 311 -3.12 -1.30 -6.03
C TYR A 311 -4.14 -1.20 -7.16
N ILE A 312 -3.73 -1.69 -8.33
CA ILE A 312 -4.62 -1.98 -9.47
C ILE A 312 -4.17 -3.26 -10.17
N ASN A 313 -5.13 -4.05 -10.66
CA ASN A 313 -4.85 -5.09 -11.65
C ASN A 313 -5.81 -4.98 -12.85
N ASN A 314 -5.30 -5.34 -14.03
CA ASN A 314 -6.06 -5.47 -15.28
C ASN A 314 -6.23 -6.94 -15.68
N LYS A 315 -6.27 -7.85 -14.69
CA LYS A 315 -6.40 -9.31 -14.88
C LYS A 315 -5.32 -9.91 -15.80
N SER A 316 -4.14 -9.29 -15.87
CA SER A 316 -3.08 -9.63 -16.84
C SER A 316 -3.58 -9.68 -18.30
N ALA A 317 -4.62 -8.93 -18.61
CA ALA A 317 -5.11 -8.75 -19.97
C ALA A 317 -4.20 -7.79 -20.74
N PRO A 318 -4.14 -7.87 -22.08
CA PRO A 318 -3.47 -6.87 -22.89
C PRO A 318 -3.97 -5.46 -22.58
N LEU A 319 -3.08 -4.49 -22.66
CA LEU A 319 -3.45 -3.08 -22.52
C LEU A 319 -4.00 -2.52 -23.84
N PRO A 320 -4.85 -1.49 -23.78
CA PRO A 320 -5.20 -0.76 -24.97
C PRO A 320 -3.99 -0.01 -25.51
N GLU A 321 -3.90 0.12 -26.83
CA GLU A 321 -2.81 0.79 -27.52
C GLU A 321 -3.08 2.29 -27.72
N GLY A 322 -2.02 3.05 -27.93
CA GLY A 322 -2.06 4.46 -28.28
C GLY A 322 -1.26 5.37 -27.34
N PRO A 323 -0.63 6.43 -27.86
CA PRO A 323 0.22 7.31 -27.08
C PRO A 323 -0.52 8.06 -25.96
N GLU A 324 -1.78 8.41 -26.17
CA GLU A 324 -2.62 9.07 -25.17
C GLU A 324 -2.98 8.11 -24.02
N VAL A 325 -3.25 6.85 -24.35
CA VAL A 325 -3.51 5.79 -23.37
C VAL A 325 -2.27 5.55 -22.50
N GLU A 326 -1.11 5.40 -23.14
CA GLU A 326 0.15 5.21 -22.41
C GLU A 326 0.46 6.43 -21.55
N ALA A 327 0.28 7.63 -22.04
CA ALA A 327 0.50 8.86 -21.26
C ALA A 327 -0.37 8.93 -20.00
N GLU A 328 -1.67 8.60 -20.11
CA GLU A 328 -2.57 8.57 -18.96
C GLU A 328 -2.27 7.42 -17.99
N LEU A 329 -1.88 6.25 -18.47
CA LEU A 329 -1.42 5.15 -17.63
C LEU A 329 -0.15 5.53 -16.86
N ARG A 330 0.84 6.15 -17.53
CA ARG A 330 2.06 6.63 -16.88
C ARG A 330 1.76 7.68 -15.82
N ARG A 331 0.87 8.64 -16.11
CA ARG A 331 0.41 9.65 -15.16
C ARG A 331 -0.23 9.00 -13.93
N PHE A 332 -1.11 8.04 -14.13
CA PHE A 332 -1.79 7.31 -13.08
C PHE A 332 -0.81 6.50 -12.22
N LEU A 333 0.04 5.68 -12.84
CA LEU A 333 0.95 4.78 -12.14
C LEU A 333 2.04 5.51 -11.36
N ARG A 334 2.44 6.72 -11.79
CA ARG A 334 3.35 7.57 -11.00
C ARG A 334 2.73 7.97 -9.65
N ARG A 335 1.42 8.00 -9.55
CA ARG A 335 0.68 8.48 -8.39
C ARG A 335 0.02 7.36 -7.57
N LEU A 336 -0.14 6.17 -8.15
CA LEU A 336 -0.78 5.05 -7.47
C LEU A 336 0.09 4.51 -6.33
N GLY A 337 -0.48 4.39 -5.14
CA GLY A 337 0.23 4.02 -3.93
C GLY A 337 0.98 5.20 -3.31
N TYR A 338 2.04 4.93 -2.55
CA TYR A 338 2.85 5.99 -1.93
C TYR A 338 3.99 6.43 -2.85
N ARG A 339 4.32 7.73 -2.80
CA ARG A 339 5.42 8.33 -3.56
C ARG A 339 6.08 9.43 -2.73
N PHE A 340 7.22 9.13 -2.13
CA PHE A 340 7.92 10.05 -1.22
C PHE A 340 8.95 10.88 -1.95
N VAL A 341 8.84 12.20 -1.81
CA VAL A 341 9.79 13.20 -2.32
C VAL A 341 10.49 13.85 -1.14
N LEU A 342 11.81 13.88 -1.17
CA LEU A 342 12.59 14.73 -0.29
C LEU A 342 12.64 16.15 -0.89
N ARG A 343 11.92 17.08 -0.28
CA ARG A 343 11.82 18.46 -0.76
C ARG A 343 13.02 19.31 -0.38
N GLU A 344 13.57 19.06 0.80
CA GLU A 344 14.70 19.80 1.32
C GLU A 344 15.41 18.99 2.41
N LEU A 345 16.73 19.14 2.49
CA LEU A 345 17.53 18.66 3.60
C LEU A 345 18.54 19.74 4.03
N LEU A 346 18.63 19.95 5.34
CA LEU A 346 19.54 20.91 5.96
C LEU A 346 20.43 20.18 6.98
N HIS A 347 21.73 20.42 6.93
CA HIS A 347 22.67 19.93 7.94
C HIS A 347 23.88 20.87 8.04
N ARG A 348 24.67 20.78 9.10
CA ARG A 348 25.95 21.49 9.19
C ARG A 348 27.01 20.82 8.32
N SER A 349 27.89 21.63 7.71
CA SER A 349 28.96 21.11 6.85
C SER A 349 29.99 20.28 7.60
N ALA A 350 30.11 20.46 8.93
CA ALA A 350 31.03 19.72 9.78
C ALA A 350 30.41 19.39 11.15
N VAL A 351 30.87 18.28 11.73
CA VAL A 351 30.50 17.82 13.09
C VAL A 351 31.70 17.14 13.74
N PHE A 352 31.81 17.18 15.07
CA PHE A 352 32.86 16.45 15.79
C PHE A 352 32.51 14.97 15.95
N ALA A 353 33.52 14.10 15.91
CA ALA A 353 33.40 12.74 16.41
C ALA A 353 33.02 12.79 17.91
N GLY A 354 32.02 12.00 18.33
CA GLY A 354 31.39 12.06 19.65
C GLY A 354 30.32 13.15 19.80
N GLY A 355 30.12 14.00 18.80
CA GLY A 355 29.14 15.08 18.83
C GLY A 355 27.78 14.69 18.26
N GLU A 356 26.83 15.64 18.32
CA GLU A 356 25.48 15.52 17.75
C GLU A 356 25.44 16.14 16.35
N MET A 357 24.93 15.39 15.37
CA MET A 357 24.60 15.89 14.03
C MET A 357 23.10 16.10 13.93
N THR A 358 22.68 17.34 13.78
CA THR A 358 21.28 17.66 13.50
C THR A 358 21.02 17.69 12.01
N ILE A 359 20.07 16.87 11.53
CA ILE A 359 19.54 16.90 10.17
C ILE A 359 18.09 17.35 10.21
N THR A 360 17.76 18.38 9.44
CA THR A 360 16.37 18.76 9.19
C THR A 360 16.01 18.37 7.76
N SER A 361 14.97 17.57 7.58
CA SER A 361 14.48 17.15 6.28
C SER A 361 13.00 17.47 6.11
N VAL A 362 12.58 17.80 4.88
CA VAL A 362 11.19 18.06 4.52
C VAL A 362 10.77 17.01 3.49
N TRP A 363 9.78 16.24 3.84
CA TRP A 363 9.24 15.14 3.03
C TRP A 363 7.83 15.43 2.58
N GLN A 364 7.45 14.87 1.43
CA GLN A 364 6.09 14.98 0.92
C GLN A 364 5.68 13.68 0.25
N ASN A 365 4.49 13.18 0.58
CA ASN A 365 3.88 12.09 -0.15
C ASN A 365 3.03 12.68 -1.29
N VAL A 366 3.47 12.47 -2.53
CA VAL A 366 2.76 12.93 -3.73
C VAL A 366 2.00 11.79 -4.42
N GLY A 367 1.95 10.62 -3.79
CA GLY A 367 1.17 9.47 -4.23
C GLY A 367 -0.31 9.57 -3.85
N SER A 368 -1.01 8.45 -3.91
CA SER A 368 -2.44 8.33 -3.56
C SER A 368 -2.70 7.66 -2.21
N ALA A 369 -1.74 6.92 -1.65
CA ALA A 369 -1.88 6.18 -0.41
C ALA A 369 -0.69 6.39 0.53
N PRO A 370 -0.79 6.14 1.84
CA PRO A 370 0.36 6.06 2.72
C PRO A 370 1.10 4.73 2.54
N CYS A 371 2.32 4.63 3.08
CA CYS A 371 3.00 3.35 3.25
C CYS A 371 2.51 2.70 4.54
N TYR A 372 1.96 1.49 4.48
CA TYR A 372 1.41 0.80 5.67
C TYR A 372 2.45 -0.06 6.40
N ARG A 373 3.67 -0.18 5.86
CA ARG A 373 4.73 -1.03 6.44
C ARG A 373 5.68 -0.19 7.31
N PRO A 374 6.23 -0.76 8.39
CA PRO A 374 7.06 -0.04 9.35
C PRO A 374 8.52 0.10 8.87
N TYR A 375 8.71 0.59 7.64
CA TYR A 375 10.04 0.95 7.17
C TYR A 375 10.54 2.21 7.86
N ARG A 376 11.87 2.41 7.88
CA ARG A 376 12.52 3.51 8.61
C ARG A 376 13.23 4.45 7.66
N LEU A 377 13.06 5.75 7.87
CA LEU A 377 13.98 6.74 7.33
C LEU A 377 15.35 6.54 8.00
N ALA A 378 16.43 6.58 7.22
CA ALA A 378 17.78 6.48 7.73
C ALA A 378 18.75 7.33 6.90
N TYR A 379 19.86 7.69 7.53
CA TYR A 379 20.98 8.40 6.92
C TYR A 379 22.22 7.52 6.96
N LYS A 380 22.98 7.53 5.87
CA LYS A 380 24.25 6.79 5.77
C LYS A 380 25.40 7.77 5.61
N LEU A 381 26.42 7.63 6.47
CA LEU A 381 27.71 8.26 6.30
C LEU A 381 28.71 7.24 5.76
N GLN A 382 29.36 7.57 4.65
CA GLN A 382 30.38 6.72 4.02
C GLN A 382 31.68 7.48 3.81
N GLY A 383 32.79 7.03 4.38
CA GLY A 383 34.07 7.72 4.32
C GLY A 383 35.22 6.92 4.93
N PRO A 384 36.31 7.60 5.37
CA PRO A 384 37.53 6.93 5.84
C PRO A 384 37.34 5.94 7.00
N GLY A 385 36.33 6.16 7.87
CA GLY A 385 35.98 5.25 8.96
C GLY A 385 35.01 4.14 8.57
N GLY A 386 34.81 3.90 7.25
CA GLY A 386 33.84 2.93 6.75
C GLY A 386 32.42 3.48 6.58
N GLN A 387 31.45 2.66 6.85
CA GLN A 387 30.02 3.00 6.71
C GLN A 387 29.34 3.05 8.09
N LEU A 388 28.55 4.09 8.30
CA LEU A 388 27.69 4.24 9.48
C LEU A 388 26.27 4.55 9.04
N VAL A 389 25.28 3.75 9.52
CA VAL A 389 23.86 4.01 9.28
C VAL A 389 23.23 4.54 10.58
N LEU A 390 22.54 5.66 10.45
CA LEU A 390 21.91 6.38 11.55
C LEU A 390 20.38 6.44 11.29
N PRO A 391 19.58 5.63 12.00
CA PRO A 391 18.13 5.61 11.80
C PRO A 391 17.47 6.88 12.36
N SER A 392 16.47 7.39 11.65
CA SER A 392 15.54 8.40 12.14
C SER A 392 14.50 7.76 13.07
N THR A 393 13.93 8.59 13.94
CA THR A 393 12.76 8.22 14.77
C THR A 393 11.43 8.47 14.07
N ALA A 394 11.44 9.03 12.88
CA ALA A 394 10.23 9.36 12.12
C ALA A 394 9.46 8.12 11.67
N ASP A 395 8.15 8.13 11.89
CA ASP A 395 7.25 7.09 11.37
C ASP A 395 6.72 7.49 10.00
N ILE A 396 7.25 6.88 8.94
CA ILE A 396 6.87 7.16 7.55
C ILE A 396 5.41 6.81 7.23
N ARG A 397 4.76 5.96 8.04
CA ARG A 397 3.34 5.60 7.90
C ARG A 397 2.42 6.79 8.14
N THR A 398 2.91 7.83 8.79
CA THR A 398 2.19 9.09 9.03
C THR A 398 2.29 10.09 7.87
N TRP A 399 3.09 9.80 6.83
CA TRP A 399 3.25 10.67 5.68
C TRP A 399 2.09 10.48 4.71
N MET A 400 1.00 11.20 4.97
CA MET A 400 -0.25 11.07 4.24
C MET A 400 -0.20 11.75 2.88
N PRO A 401 -0.87 11.17 1.86
CA PRO A 401 -1.14 11.87 0.60
C PRO A 401 -2.11 13.05 0.82
N GLY A 402 -2.34 13.84 -0.22
CA GLY A 402 -3.43 14.81 -0.22
C GLY A 402 -4.79 14.12 -0.27
N SER A 403 -5.85 14.88 -0.15
CA SER A 403 -7.22 14.38 -0.24
C SER A 403 -8.12 15.38 -0.96
N VAL A 404 -9.22 14.88 -1.52
CA VAL A 404 -10.29 15.66 -2.14
C VAL A 404 -11.61 15.35 -1.44
N ASP A 405 -12.55 16.26 -1.52
CA ASP A 405 -13.91 16.01 -1.04
C ASP A 405 -14.67 15.16 -2.06
N ILE A 406 -14.75 13.86 -1.81
CA ILE A 406 -15.48 12.91 -2.68
C ILE A 406 -17.00 13.07 -2.63
N PHE A 407 -17.54 13.85 -1.67
CA PHE A 407 -18.95 14.18 -1.56
C PHE A 407 -19.32 15.51 -2.25
N HIS A 408 -18.31 16.23 -2.75
CA HIS A 408 -18.57 17.42 -3.54
C HIS A 408 -19.41 17.07 -4.78
N PRO A 409 -20.48 17.81 -5.12
CA PRO A 409 -21.40 17.45 -6.20
C PRO A 409 -20.73 17.18 -7.55
N LYS A 410 -19.66 17.90 -7.87
CA LYS A 410 -18.90 17.73 -9.11
C LYS A 410 -17.97 16.50 -9.12
N PHE A 411 -17.71 15.87 -7.98
CA PHE A 411 -16.77 14.74 -7.92
C PHE A 411 -17.20 13.58 -8.84
N LEU A 412 -18.50 13.25 -8.82
CA LEU A 412 -19.03 12.18 -9.67
C LEU A 412 -19.22 12.58 -11.15
N GLU A 413 -19.09 13.86 -11.48
CA GLU A 413 -19.12 14.37 -12.86
C GLU A 413 -17.71 14.42 -13.44
N ASP A 414 -16.74 14.99 -12.69
CA ASP A 414 -15.35 15.18 -13.08
C ASP A 414 -14.44 15.11 -11.85
N PRO A 415 -13.93 13.91 -11.50
CA PRO A 415 -13.04 13.75 -10.36
C PRO A 415 -11.75 14.57 -10.54
N PRO A 416 -11.43 15.49 -9.59
CA PRO A 416 -10.25 16.32 -9.71
C PRO A 416 -8.98 15.49 -9.52
N GLU A 417 -7.85 16.02 -9.97
CA GLU A 417 -6.55 15.45 -9.63
C GLU A 417 -6.31 15.50 -8.12
N LEU A 418 -5.84 14.40 -7.57
CA LEU A 418 -5.50 14.34 -6.16
C LEU A 418 -4.34 15.32 -5.87
N PRO A 419 -4.45 16.28 -4.94
CA PRO A 419 -3.33 17.14 -4.60
C PRO A 419 -2.22 16.35 -3.89
N PRO A 420 -0.97 16.85 -3.86
CA PRO A 420 0.08 16.28 -3.03
C PRO A 420 -0.27 16.38 -1.54
N GLY A 421 0.28 15.49 -0.73
CA GLY A 421 0.17 15.55 0.72
C GLY A 421 0.81 16.83 1.30
N LYS A 422 0.50 17.13 2.54
CA LYS A 422 1.18 18.22 3.25
C LYS A 422 2.64 17.88 3.49
N PRO A 423 3.58 18.81 3.32
CA PRO A 423 4.96 18.59 3.69
C PRO A 423 5.11 18.24 5.18
N VAL A 424 5.96 17.26 5.46
CA VAL A 424 6.30 16.80 6.81
C VAL A 424 7.74 17.19 7.10
N ARG A 425 7.95 18.00 8.13
CA ARG A 425 9.28 18.41 8.60
C ARG A 425 9.74 17.47 9.69
N ILE A 426 10.92 16.86 9.49
CA ILE A 426 11.60 15.98 10.44
C ILE A 426 12.87 16.70 10.94
N VAL A 427 13.13 16.59 12.22
CA VAL A 427 14.38 17.06 12.83
C VAL A 427 14.99 15.91 13.60
N ASP A 428 16.03 15.33 13.04
CA ASP A 428 16.77 14.23 13.64
C ASP A 428 18.04 14.74 14.32
N LYS A 429 18.27 14.30 15.57
CA LYS A 429 19.48 14.55 16.35
C LYS A 429 20.23 13.23 16.46
N LEU A 430 21.29 13.10 15.67
CA LEU A 430 22.00 11.86 15.44
C LEU A 430 23.34 11.89 16.18
N GLN A 431 23.61 10.89 17.01
CA GLN A 431 24.88 10.79 17.72
C GLN A 431 25.97 10.21 16.81
N ILE A 432 27.04 10.96 16.59
CA ILE A 432 28.19 10.50 15.86
C ILE A 432 29.13 9.77 16.83
N PRO A 433 29.49 8.50 16.57
CA PRO A 433 30.39 7.76 17.47
C PRO A 433 31.74 8.47 17.64
N SER A 434 32.27 8.50 18.86
CA SER A 434 33.54 9.14 19.17
C SER A 434 34.76 8.51 18.49
N HIS A 435 34.64 7.23 18.10
CA HIS A 435 35.66 6.48 17.40
C HIS A 435 35.63 6.64 15.87
N LEU A 436 34.65 7.39 15.31
CA LEU A 436 34.56 7.59 13.88
C LEU A 436 35.75 8.40 13.38
N ALA A 437 36.50 7.87 12.41
CA ALA A 437 37.71 8.50 11.90
C ALA A 437 37.41 9.89 11.32
N PRO A 438 38.26 10.91 11.61
CA PRO A 438 38.11 12.22 10.98
C PRO A 438 38.28 12.15 9.47
N GLY A 439 37.52 12.97 8.72
CA GLY A 439 37.61 13.05 7.27
C GLY A 439 36.31 13.53 6.62
N GLU A 440 36.27 13.53 5.31
CA GLU A 440 35.06 13.80 4.53
C GLU A 440 34.24 12.54 4.35
N TYR A 441 32.94 12.64 4.59
CA TYR A 441 31.96 11.57 4.45
C TYR A 441 30.87 11.97 3.48
N THR A 442 30.48 11.07 2.59
CA THR A 442 29.26 11.21 1.82
C THR A 442 28.08 10.97 2.74
N LEU A 443 27.13 11.92 2.75
CA LEU A 443 25.84 11.79 3.41
C LEU A 443 24.81 11.31 2.38
N ALA A 444 24.24 10.14 2.63
CA ALA A 444 23.16 9.58 1.83
C ALA A 444 21.88 9.39 2.69
N VAL A 445 20.72 9.37 2.03
CA VAL A 445 19.42 9.12 2.66
C VAL A 445 18.76 7.90 2.02
N GLY A 446 17.97 7.17 2.81
CA GLY A 446 17.20 6.02 2.33
C GLY A 446 16.04 5.69 3.26
N ILE A 447 15.08 4.94 2.75
CA ILE A 447 14.04 4.30 3.55
C ILE A 447 14.31 2.80 3.55
N VAL A 448 14.60 2.25 4.72
CA VAL A 448 15.22 0.93 4.92
C VAL A 448 14.33 -0.02 5.69
N ARG A 449 14.59 -1.31 5.57
CA ARG A 449 14.09 -2.31 6.52
C ARG A 449 14.73 -2.10 7.90
N ALA A 450 13.95 -2.32 8.93
CA ALA A 450 14.42 -2.13 10.31
C ALA A 450 15.45 -3.19 10.75
N GLU A 451 15.40 -4.37 10.17
CA GLU A 451 16.17 -5.56 10.58
C GLU A 451 17.63 -5.50 10.11
N ASP A 452 17.87 -4.96 8.90
CA ASP A 452 19.18 -5.03 8.23
C ASP A 452 19.65 -3.69 7.65
N ASN A 453 18.85 -2.64 7.76
CA ASN A 453 19.09 -1.31 7.18
C ASN A 453 19.29 -1.32 5.65
N VAL A 454 18.74 -2.31 4.96
CA VAL A 454 18.76 -2.36 3.49
C VAL A 454 17.68 -1.43 2.93
N PRO A 455 18.02 -0.50 2.00
CA PRO A 455 17.03 0.33 1.32
C PRO A 455 16.01 -0.51 0.57
N VAL A 456 14.73 -0.20 0.75
CA VAL A 456 13.62 -0.94 0.14
C VAL A 456 12.65 -0.04 -0.62
N ILE A 457 12.64 1.27 -0.32
CA ILE A 457 11.77 2.24 -0.99
C ILE A 457 12.63 3.13 -1.90
N ARG A 458 12.28 3.14 -3.17
CA ARG A 458 12.78 4.13 -4.12
C ARG A 458 12.09 5.47 -3.85
N LEU A 459 12.91 6.49 -3.64
CA LEU A 459 12.44 7.86 -3.45
C LEU A 459 12.15 8.50 -4.81
N ALA A 460 11.20 9.41 -4.84
CA ALA A 460 10.86 10.16 -6.05
C ALA A 460 11.85 11.32 -6.31
N ILE A 461 13.14 11.06 -6.15
CA ILE A 461 14.24 11.97 -6.45
C ILE A 461 15.28 11.26 -7.31
N LYS A 462 16.09 12.03 -8.06
CA LYS A 462 17.20 11.49 -8.86
C LYS A 462 18.40 11.11 -8.01
N GLY A 463 19.32 10.32 -8.57
CA GLY A 463 20.62 10.03 -7.97
C GLY A 463 20.66 8.82 -7.03
N GLN A 464 19.77 7.81 -7.23
CA GLN A 464 19.88 6.53 -6.52
C GLN A 464 21.17 5.81 -6.92
N ALA A 465 21.97 5.42 -5.92
CA ALA A 465 23.15 4.58 -6.11
C ALA A 465 22.76 3.10 -6.24
N GLU A 466 23.70 2.25 -6.69
CA GLU A 466 23.48 0.81 -6.89
C GLU A 466 23.05 0.07 -5.60
N ASP A 467 23.50 0.54 -4.45
CA ASP A 467 23.13 0.01 -3.13
C ASP A 467 21.77 0.50 -2.62
N GLY A 468 21.03 1.24 -3.43
CA GLY A 468 19.69 1.73 -3.14
C GLY A 468 19.63 3.04 -2.33
N TRP A 469 20.75 3.53 -1.83
CA TRP A 469 20.86 4.80 -1.13
C TRP A 469 20.89 5.99 -2.10
N TYR A 470 20.57 7.18 -1.59
CA TYR A 470 20.62 8.44 -2.34
C TYR A 470 21.71 9.33 -1.75
N PRO A 471 22.94 9.36 -2.34
CA PRO A 471 23.98 10.33 -1.97
C PRO A 471 23.48 11.75 -2.26
N ILE A 472 23.38 12.59 -1.21
CA ILE A 472 22.77 13.93 -1.33
C ILE A 472 23.70 15.07 -0.93
N SER A 473 24.74 14.78 -0.14
CA SER A 473 25.66 15.80 0.35
C SER A 473 26.97 15.20 0.83
N SER A 474 27.86 16.03 1.37
CA SER A 474 29.01 15.61 2.16
C SER A 474 29.03 16.32 3.52
N VAL A 475 29.66 15.67 4.50
CA VAL A 475 29.88 16.23 5.83
C VAL A 475 31.30 15.91 6.32
N ARG A 476 31.96 16.89 6.91
CA ARG A 476 33.30 16.70 7.51
C ARG A 476 33.14 16.24 8.95
N ILE A 477 33.72 15.08 9.27
CA ILE A 477 33.89 14.62 10.64
C ILE A 477 35.24 15.18 11.15
N ALA A 478 35.18 16.01 12.16
CA ALA A 478 36.37 16.53 12.84
C ALA A 478 36.77 15.60 13.98
N GLY A 479 38.05 15.61 14.37
CA GLY A 479 38.50 14.89 15.57
C GLY A 479 37.70 15.28 16.81
N ALA A 480 37.64 14.41 17.81
CA ALA A 480 36.91 14.68 19.04
C ALA A 480 37.34 16.04 19.64
N SER A 481 36.36 16.82 20.08
CA SER A 481 36.66 18.04 20.86
C SER A 481 37.34 17.64 22.14
N LYS A 482 38.56 18.13 22.38
CA LYS A 482 39.28 17.94 23.65
C LYS A 482 38.56 18.65 24.79
#